data_bf666c7869811b0554c5007a1104c8af
#
_entry.id   bf666c7869811b0554c5007a1104c8af
#
_cell.length_a   1.000
_cell.length_b   1.000
_cell.length_c   1.000
_cell.angle_alpha   90.00
_cell.angle_beta   90.00
_cell.angle_gamma   90.00
#
_symmetry.space_group_name_H-M   'P 1'
#
loop_
_entity.id
_entity.type
_entity.pdbx_description
1 polymer ?
#
loop_
_entity_poly.entity_id
_entity_poly.type
_entity_poly.pdbx_seq_one_letter_code
_entity_poly.pdbx_strand_id
1 'polypeptide(L)'
;MSEHKAIIRWRRTSPDFLQGKYSREHTWTFDGGLTVPASPSPSVVPAPYSNPANVDPEEAFVAAVSSCHMLVYLMLAYQHGFQVDSYDDEAAGVMTKNERGVLWISAVRLKPNIVYSGEKVPSSSDEEQLHHLAHEQCFIANSIKTLVTVAKGT
;
A
#
# COMPACT_ATOMS: atom_id res chain seq x y z
N MET A 1 -20.24 -13.06 -3.30
CA MET A 1 -19.49 -12.53 -2.13
C MET A 1 -18.15 -13.26 -2.07
N SER A 2 -17.06 -12.53 -1.93
CA SER A 2 -15.70 -13.09 -1.78
C SER A 2 -15.16 -12.80 -0.39
N GLU A 3 -14.33 -13.71 0.14
CA GLU A 3 -13.60 -13.52 1.39
C GLU A 3 -12.10 -13.42 1.07
N HIS A 4 -11.41 -12.52 1.77
CA HIS A 4 -9.97 -12.34 1.69
C HIS A 4 -9.40 -12.54 3.09
N LYS A 5 -8.42 -13.46 3.25
CA LYS A 5 -7.98 -13.94 4.55
C LYS A 5 -6.50 -13.69 4.79
N ALA A 6 -6.19 -13.32 6.01
CA ALA A 6 -4.83 -13.28 6.52
C ALA A 6 -4.80 -13.82 7.95
N ILE A 7 -3.73 -14.51 8.30
CA ILE A 7 -3.48 -15.04 9.63
C ILE A 7 -2.28 -14.32 10.22
N ILE A 8 -2.49 -13.64 11.35
CA ILE A 8 -1.44 -12.91 12.06
C ILE A 8 -1.04 -13.74 13.28
N ARG A 9 0.27 -14.03 13.41
CA ARG A 9 0.79 -14.84 14.53
C ARG A 9 1.94 -14.14 15.21
N TRP A 10 1.81 -13.93 16.50
CA TRP A 10 2.86 -13.48 17.39
C TRP A 10 3.02 -14.46 18.55
N ARG A 11 4.26 -14.61 19.04
CA ARG A 11 4.55 -15.41 20.22
C ARG A 11 5.51 -14.66 21.12
N ARG A 12 5.24 -14.67 22.40
CA ARG A 12 6.12 -14.09 23.41
C ARG A 12 7.42 -14.89 23.52
N THR A 13 8.54 -14.17 23.44
CA THR A 13 9.89 -14.74 23.55
C THR A 13 10.66 -14.18 24.75
N SER A 14 10.11 -13.16 25.44
CA SER A 14 10.74 -12.52 26.60
C SER A 14 9.88 -12.69 27.85
N PRO A 15 10.48 -12.85 29.06
CA PRO A 15 9.75 -12.82 30.33
C PRO A 15 9.25 -11.42 30.69
N ASP A 16 9.79 -10.36 30.07
CA ASP A 16 9.59 -8.95 30.46
C ASP A 16 8.42 -8.28 29.73
N PHE A 17 7.47 -9.07 29.24
CA PHE A 17 6.31 -8.57 28.49
C PHE A 17 5.54 -7.47 29.24
N LEU A 18 5.27 -7.66 30.53
CA LEU A 18 4.53 -6.68 31.34
C LEU A 18 5.30 -5.36 31.56
N GLN A 19 6.58 -5.35 31.29
CA GLN A 19 7.42 -4.15 31.32
C GLN A 19 7.55 -3.48 29.94
N GLY A 20 6.85 -4.01 28.92
CA GLY A 20 6.94 -3.54 27.55
C GLY A 20 8.21 -3.95 26.82
N LYS A 21 9.08 -4.77 27.42
CA LYS A 21 10.38 -5.21 26.89
C LYS A 21 10.21 -6.53 26.14
N TYR A 22 9.65 -6.48 24.96
CA TYR A 22 9.45 -7.65 24.11
C TYR A 22 9.55 -7.30 22.63
N SER A 23 10.01 -8.25 21.82
CA SER A 23 9.98 -8.14 20.36
C SER A 23 8.53 -8.18 19.86
N ARG A 24 8.21 -7.30 18.92
CA ARG A 24 6.90 -7.30 18.25
C ARG A 24 6.98 -7.92 16.87
N GLU A 25 8.08 -8.61 16.56
CA GLU A 25 8.19 -9.39 15.34
C GLU A 25 7.12 -10.48 15.31
N HIS A 26 6.48 -10.63 14.18
CA HIS A 26 5.38 -11.55 13.96
C HIS A 26 5.32 -12.00 12.50
N THR A 27 4.33 -12.78 12.14
CA THR A 27 4.15 -13.22 10.75
C THR A 27 2.75 -12.96 10.26
N TRP A 28 2.65 -12.70 8.96
CA TRP A 28 1.40 -12.68 8.22
C TRP A 28 1.42 -13.85 7.23
N THR A 29 0.39 -14.68 7.28
CA THR A 29 0.19 -15.78 6.32
C THR A 29 -1.09 -15.53 5.55
N PHE A 30 -0.99 -15.50 4.23
CA PHE A 30 -2.11 -15.28 3.33
C PHE A 30 -2.73 -16.62 2.87
N ASP A 31 -3.92 -16.58 2.31
CA ASP A 31 -4.69 -17.76 1.90
C ASP A 31 -3.99 -18.63 0.84
N GLY A 32 -3.15 -18.04 -0.01
CA GLY A 32 -2.28 -18.75 -0.95
C GLY A 32 -1.06 -19.44 -0.33
N GLY A 33 -0.88 -19.36 1.00
CA GLY A 33 0.23 -19.99 1.73
C GLY A 33 1.49 -19.13 1.88
N LEU A 34 1.55 -17.96 1.26
CA LEU A 34 2.66 -17.02 1.44
C LEU A 34 2.71 -16.52 2.88
N THR A 35 3.86 -16.66 3.53
CA THR A 35 4.11 -16.08 4.86
C THR A 35 5.22 -15.03 4.76
N VAL A 36 4.96 -13.84 5.29
CA VAL A 36 5.93 -12.76 5.35
C VAL A 36 6.24 -12.39 6.80
N PRO A 37 7.52 -12.09 7.12
CA PRO A 37 7.88 -11.54 8.42
C PRO A 37 7.39 -10.08 8.54
N ALA A 38 6.84 -9.75 9.68
CA ALA A 38 6.28 -8.43 9.97
C ALA A 38 6.78 -7.89 11.31
N SER A 39 6.71 -6.59 11.47
CA SER A 39 7.14 -5.86 12.66
C SER A 39 6.45 -4.49 12.67
N PRO A 40 6.34 -3.81 13.82
CA PRO A 40 6.06 -2.39 13.78
C PRO A 40 7.19 -1.62 13.09
N SER A 41 6.88 -0.46 12.53
CA SER A 41 7.89 0.48 12.07
C SER A 41 8.79 0.92 13.25
N PRO A 42 10.12 1.07 13.03
CA PRO A 42 11.03 1.65 14.05
C PRO A 42 10.66 3.07 14.47
N SER A 43 9.92 3.80 13.65
CA SER A 43 9.40 5.13 14.00
C SER A 43 8.24 5.08 15.00
N VAL A 44 7.58 3.93 15.14
CA VAL A 44 6.48 3.69 16.08
C VAL A 44 6.98 2.97 17.33
N VAL A 45 7.79 1.93 17.14
CA VAL A 45 8.40 1.17 18.22
C VAL A 45 9.91 1.08 17.96
N PRO A 46 10.76 1.68 18.81
CA PRO A 46 12.21 1.67 18.56
C PRO A 46 12.83 0.28 18.72
N ALA A 47 13.98 0.08 18.07
CA ALA A 47 14.81 -1.10 18.31
C ALA A 47 15.22 -1.19 19.78
N PRO A 48 15.41 -2.38 20.37
CA PRO A 48 15.40 -3.70 19.73
C PRO A 48 14.02 -4.38 19.62
N TYR A 49 12.95 -3.67 19.87
CA TYR A 49 11.59 -4.23 19.95
C TYR A 49 10.84 -4.22 18.63
N SER A 50 11.46 -3.67 17.58
CA SER A 50 11.05 -3.73 16.18
C SER A 50 12.21 -4.19 15.30
N ASN A 51 11.91 -4.61 14.07
CA ASN A 51 12.88 -5.00 13.07
C ASN A 51 12.61 -4.25 11.75
N PRO A 52 13.49 -3.32 11.34
CA PRO A 52 13.29 -2.52 10.13
C PRO A 52 13.39 -3.33 8.83
N ALA A 53 13.88 -4.56 8.88
CA ALA A 53 13.94 -5.45 7.71
C ALA A 53 12.61 -6.16 7.42
N ASN A 54 11.68 -6.14 8.37
CA ASN A 54 10.37 -6.77 8.23
C ASN A 54 9.32 -5.75 7.75
N VAL A 55 8.28 -6.24 7.09
CA VAL A 55 7.16 -5.38 6.64
C VAL A 55 6.41 -4.83 7.85
N ASP A 56 6.11 -3.53 7.83
CA ASP A 56 5.22 -2.93 8.81
C ASP A 56 3.79 -2.73 8.26
N PRO A 57 2.77 -2.59 9.12
CA PRO A 57 1.38 -2.42 8.69
C PRO A 57 1.15 -1.19 7.81
N GLU A 58 1.89 -0.11 8.06
CA GLU A 58 1.77 1.14 7.33
C GLU A 58 2.30 0.99 5.90
N GLU A 59 3.46 0.34 5.72
CA GLU A 59 4.00 -0.01 4.40
C GLU A 59 3.07 -0.94 3.62
N ALA A 60 2.52 -1.95 4.30
CA ALA A 60 1.57 -2.88 3.69
C ALA A 60 0.29 -2.17 3.24
N PHE A 61 -0.19 -1.21 4.03
CA PHE A 61 -1.34 -0.40 3.66
C PHE A 61 -1.06 0.44 2.41
N VAL A 62 0.09 1.10 2.34
CA VAL A 62 0.52 1.88 1.17
C VAL A 62 0.65 0.98 -0.06
N ALA A 63 1.28 -0.20 0.09
CA ALA A 63 1.41 -1.17 -0.98
C ALA A 63 0.05 -1.67 -1.49
N ALA A 64 -0.91 -1.92 -0.60
CA ALA A 64 -2.26 -2.34 -0.98
C ALA A 64 -2.98 -1.26 -1.79
N VAL A 65 -2.87 0.01 -1.39
CA VAL A 65 -3.46 1.15 -2.11
C VAL A 65 -2.85 1.28 -3.50
N SER A 66 -1.53 1.30 -3.60
CA SER A 66 -0.80 1.43 -4.86
C SER A 66 -1.09 0.26 -5.81
N SER A 67 -0.99 -0.96 -5.31
CA SER A 67 -1.24 -2.18 -6.10
C SER A 67 -2.66 -2.23 -6.64
N CYS A 68 -3.66 -1.92 -5.82
CA CYS A 68 -5.06 -1.89 -6.26
C CYS A 68 -5.28 -0.85 -7.36
N HIS A 69 -4.74 0.36 -7.19
CA HIS A 69 -4.82 1.42 -8.20
C HIS A 69 -4.17 0.99 -9.52
N MET A 70 -2.95 0.43 -9.47
CA MET A 70 -2.24 -0.09 -10.64
C MET A 70 -3.08 -1.13 -11.39
N LEU A 71 -3.63 -2.12 -10.69
CA LEU A 71 -4.41 -3.20 -11.33
C LEU A 71 -5.62 -2.67 -12.08
N VAL A 72 -6.33 -1.69 -11.49
CA VAL A 72 -7.47 -1.05 -12.17
C VAL A 72 -6.98 -0.18 -13.34
N TYR A 73 -5.88 0.56 -13.17
CA TYR A 73 -5.28 1.34 -14.23
C TYR A 73 -4.91 0.48 -15.45
N LEU A 74 -4.24 -0.64 -15.23
CA LEU A 74 -3.85 -1.58 -16.30
C LEU A 74 -5.08 -2.13 -17.04
N MET A 75 -6.14 -2.46 -16.31
CA MET A 75 -7.40 -2.88 -16.90
C MET A 75 -7.99 -1.79 -17.80
N LEU A 76 -8.07 -0.56 -17.32
CA LEU A 76 -8.57 0.57 -18.09
C LEU A 76 -7.70 0.88 -19.30
N ALA A 77 -6.38 0.82 -19.14
CA ALA A 77 -5.43 1.08 -20.23
C ALA A 77 -5.67 0.14 -21.41
N TYR A 78 -5.73 -1.19 -21.18
CA TYR A 78 -5.97 -2.11 -22.28
C TYR A 78 -7.35 -1.93 -22.92
N GLN A 79 -8.39 -1.61 -22.13
CA GLN A 79 -9.73 -1.35 -22.65
C GLN A 79 -9.78 -0.13 -23.57
N HIS A 80 -8.90 0.85 -23.36
CA HIS A 80 -8.76 2.03 -24.20
C HIS A 80 -7.74 1.84 -25.33
N GLY A 81 -7.15 0.65 -25.46
CA GLY A 81 -6.19 0.31 -26.51
C GLY A 81 -4.78 0.83 -26.26
N PHE A 82 -4.43 1.16 -25.03
CA PHE A 82 -3.06 1.54 -24.65
C PHE A 82 -2.30 0.32 -24.13
N GLN A 83 -1.15 0.05 -24.74
CA GLN A 83 -0.26 -1.03 -24.30
C GLN A 83 0.75 -0.50 -23.28
N VAL A 84 0.66 -1.01 -22.06
CA VAL A 84 1.59 -0.70 -20.97
C VAL A 84 2.68 -1.78 -20.93
N ASP A 85 3.93 -1.36 -20.96
CA ASP A 85 5.09 -2.25 -20.86
C ASP A 85 5.61 -2.35 -19.41
N SER A 86 5.59 -1.24 -18.68
CA SER A 86 5.90 -1.24 -17.24
C SER A 86 5.10 -0.19 -16.49
N TYR A 87 4.91 -0.46 -15.22
CA TYR A 87 4.27 0.44 -14.25
C TYR A 87 5.04 0.35 -12.94
N ASP A 88 5.79 1.39 -12.62
CA ASP A 88 6.58 1.48 -11.39
C ASP A 88 6.06 2.62 -10.53
N ASP A 89 5.67 2.35 -9.30
CA ASP A 89 5.11 3.34 -8.39
C ASP A 89 5.93 3.46 -7.10
N GLU A 90 6.49 4.63 -6.87
CA GLU A 90 7.15 5.00 -5.61
C GLU A 90 6.13 5.65 -4.66
N ALA A 91 5.15 4.87 -4.23
CA ALA A 91 4.09 5.35 -3.36
C ALA A 91 4.59 5.68 -1.95
N ALA A 92 4.03 6.72 -1.35
CA ALA A 92 4.37 7.15 0.01
C ALA A 92 3.12 7.43 0.84
N GLY A 93 3.07 6.91 2.06
CA GLY A 93 2.06 7.22 3.06
C GLY A 93 2.54 8.32 4.02
N VAL A 94 1.64 9.21 4.39
CA VAL A 94 1.91 10.30 5.33
C VAL A 94 1.05 10.11 6.58
N MET A 95 1.72 10.02 7.73
CA MET A 95 1.04 9.94 9.02
C MET A 95 0.88 11.33 9.64
N THR A 96 -0.33 11.64 10.09
CA THR A 96 -0.66 12.84 10.86
C THR A 96 -1.54 12.47 12.04
N LYS A 97 -1.74 13.40 12.97
CA LYS A 97 -2.71 13.24 14.06
C LYS A 97 -4.10 13.69 13.60
N ASN A 98 -5.11 12.91 13.96
CA ASN A 98 -6.50 13.33 13.79
C ASN A 98 -6.95 14.27 14.93
N GLU A 99 -8.21 14.72 14.90
CA GLU A 99 -8.80 15.62 15.91
C GLU A 99 -8.71 15.08 17.34
N ARG A 100 -8.63 13.76 17.51
CA ARG A 100 -8.46 13.10 18.82
C ARG A 100 -7.00 12.88 19.21
N GLY A 101 -6.05 13.38 18.42
CA GLY A 101 -4.62 13.19 18.65
C GLY A 101 -4.08 11.81 18.28
N VAL A 102 -4.89 10.96 17.62
CA VAL A 102 -4.47 9.61 17.18
C VAL A 102 -3.78 9.69 15.84
N LEU A 103 -2.62 9.05 15.74
CA LEU A 103 -1.88 8.92 14.49
C LEU A 103 -2.66 8.04 13.50
N TRP A 104 -2.67 8.45 12.25
CA TRP A 104 -3.27 7.71 11.14
C TRP A 104 -2.61 8.08 9.81
N ILE A 105 -2.69 7.21 8.83
CA ILE A 105 -2.22 7.52 7.48
C ILE A 105 -3.28 8.42 6.82
N SER A 106 -3.02 9.72 6.84
CA SER A 106 -3.97 10.72 6.34
C SER A 106 -3.94 10.88 4.83
N ALA A 107 -2.80 10.57 4.20
CA ALA A 107 -2.66 10.62 2.76
C ALA A 107 -1.73 9.50 2.25
N VAL A 108 -2.03 8.99 1.06
CA VAL A 108 -1.13 8.18 0.23
C VAL A 108 -0.93 8.90 -1.08
N ARG A 109 0.32 9.13 -1.43
CA ARG A 109 0.73 9.76 -2.69
C ARG A 109 1.29 8.68 -3.60
N LEU A 110 0.62 8.45 -4.71
CA LEU A 110 1.07 7.59 -5.79
C LEU A 110 1.94 8.40 -6.74
N LYS A 111 3.03 7.83 -7.18
CA LYS A 111 3.97 8.45 -8.14
C LYS A 111 4.34 7.45 -9.24
N PRO A 112 3.35 7.03 -10.05
CA PRO A 112 3.60 6.03 -11.07
C PRO A 112 4.46 6.59 -12.20
N ASN A 113 5.40 5.78 -12.65
CA ASN A 113 6.14 5.94 -13.90
C ASN A 113 5.71 4.81 -14.82
N ILE A 114 5.07 5.17 -15.95
CA ILE A 114 4.44 4.19 -16.84
C ILE A 114 5.11 4.28 -18.21
N VAL A 115 5.51 3.13 -18.72
CA VAL A 115 6.07 3.01 -20.07
C VAL A 115 5.05 2.35 -20.98
N TYR A 116 4.87 2.95 -22.14
CA TYR A 116 3.94 2.47 -23.16
C TYR A 116 4.67 2.11 -24.44
N SER A 117 4.08 1.20 -25.20
CA SER A 117 4.49 0.88 -26.58
C SER A 117 3.26 0.71 -27.49
N GLY A 118 3.52 0.41 -28.78
CA GLY A 118 2.47 0.24 -29.76
C GLY A 118 2.12 1.52 -30.50
N GLU A 119 1.10 1.43 -31.36
CA GLU A 119 0.71 2.54 -32.25
C GLU A 119 -0.05 3.66 -31.52
N LYS A 120 -0.73 3.31 -30.42
CA LYS A 120 -1.54 4.23 -29.64
C LYS A 120 -0.92 4.45 -28.26
N VAL A 121 -0.48 5.66 -28.01
CA VAL A 121 0.08 6.10 -26.71
C VAL A 121 -0.86 7.14 -26.11
N PRO A 122 -1.17 7.07 -24.79
CA PRO A 122 -2.05 8.06 -24.16
C PRO A 122 -1.39 9.44 -24.14
N SER A 123 -2.21 10.47 -24.32
CA SER A 123 -1.82 11.84 -24.00
C SER A 123 -1.79 12.04 -22.48
N SER A 124 -1.22 13.14 -22.01
CA SER A 124 -1.25 13.50 -20.58
C SER A 124 -2.69 13.60 -20.04
N SER A 125 -3.63 14.07 -20.87
CA SER A 125 -5.05 14.15 -20.51
C SER A 125 -5.68 12.74 -20.42
N ASP A 126 -5.31 11.83 -21.30
CA ASP A 126 -5.79 10.44 -21.24
C ASP A 126 -5.28 9.74 -19.98
N GLU A 127 -3.99 9.93 -19.63
CA GLU A 127 -3.42 9.38 -18.39
C GLU A 127 -4.13 9.94 -17.15
N GLU A 128 -4.34 11.25 -17.09
CA GLU A 128 -5.03 11.89 -15.97
C GLU A 128 -6.45 11.33 -15.80
N GLN A 129 -7.16 11.13 -16.90
CA GLN A 129 -8.49 10.53 -16.88
C GLN A 129 -8.47 9.06 -16.46
N LEU A 130 -7.49 8.28 -16.95
CA LEU A 130 -7.32 6.87 -16.54
C LEU A 130 -7.03 6.76 -15.05
N HIS A 131 -6.18 7.63 -14.50
CA HIS A 131 -5.89 7.67 -13.07
C HIS A 131 -7.11 8.06 -12.24
N HIS A 132 -7.92 9.00 -12.71
CA HIS A 132 -9.16 9.39 -12.06
C HIS A 132 -10.14 8.21 -11.99
N LEU A 133 -10.38 7.55 -13.11
CA LEU A 133 -11.25 6.37 -13.19
C LEU A 133 -10.69 5.19 -12.36
N ALA A 134 -9.38 5.00 -12.35
CA ALA A 134 -8.75 3.96 -11.54
C ALA A 134 -8.96 4.22 -10.04
N HIS A 135 -8.88 5.46 -9.61
CA HIS A 135 -9.17 5.84 -8.23
C HIS A 135 -10.64 5.56 -7.87
N GLU A 136 -11.58 5.93 -8.73
CA GLU A 136 -13.01 5.71 -8.50
C GLU A 136 -13.36 4.22 -8.38
N GLN A 137 -12.68 3.36 -9.12
CA GLN A 137 -12.96 1.92 -9.17
C GLN A 137 -12.04 1.08 -8.25
N CYS A 138 -11.04 1.68 -7.62
CA CYS A 138 -10.14 0.97 -6.71
C CYS A 138 -10.87 0.55 -5.43
N PHE A 139 -10.97 -0.76 -5.20
CA PHE A 139 -11.67 -1.33 -4.04
C PHE A 139 -11.07 -0.86 -2.72
N ILE A 140 -9.74 -0.80 -2.64
CA ILE A 140 -9.05 -0.35 -1.43
C ILE A 140 -9.32 1.14 -1.19
N ALA A 141 -9.23 1.99 -2.21
CA ALA A 141 -9.53 3.42 -2.06
C ALA A 141 -10.98 3.67 -1.60
N ASN A 142 -11.94 2.86 -2.09
CA ASN A 142 -13.34 2.93 -1.65
C ASN A 142 -13.58 2.38 -0.24
N SER A 143 -12.60 1.74 0.37
CA SER A 143 -12.71 1.11 1.70
C SER A 143 -12.02 1.91 2.81
N ILE A 144 -11.41 3.05 2.50
CA ILE A 144 -10.56 3.82 3.43
C ILE A 144 -10.96 5.29 3.50
N LYS A 145 -10.51 5.96 4.56
CA LYS A 145 -10.69 7.42 4.75
C LYS A 145 -9.49 8.23 4.26
N THR A 146 -8.38 7.56 4.03
CA THR A 146 -7.12 8.16 3.60
C THR A 146 -7.29 8.85 2.26
N LEU A 147 -6.78 10.08 2.15
CA LEU A 147 -6.72 10.78 0.86
C LEU A 147 -5.68 10.11 -0.04
N VAL A 148 -6.11 9.64 -1.21
CA VAL A 148 -5.21 9.08 -2.22
C VAL A 148 -5.06 10.08 -3.35
N THR A 149 -3.83 10.44 -3.66
CA THR A 149 -3.49 11.37 -4.76
C THR A 149 -2.48 10.73 -5.70
N VAL A 150 -2.55 11.09 -6.98
CA VAL A 150 -1.57 10.68 -7.99
C VAL A 150 -0.76 11.90 -8.39
N ALA A 151 0.57 11.81 -8.29
CA ALA A 151 1.45 12.88 -8.78
C ALA A 151 1.34 12.98 -10.30
N LYS A 152 1.25 14.23 -10.81
CA LYS A 152 1.33 14.44 -12.26
C LYS A 152 2.71 14.02 -12.73
N GLY A 153 2.76 13.26 -13.82
CA GLY A 153 4.01 12.89 -14.47
C GLY A 153 4.83 14.14 -14.80
N THR A 154 6.11 14.07 -14.55
CA THR A 154 7.05 15.13 -14.96
C THR A 154 7.30 15.07 -16.44
#